data_2c71d75d43e9094985e3e6bde3a71a71
#
_entry.id   2c71d75d43e9094985e3e6bde3a71a71
#
_cell.length_a   1.000
_cell.length_b   1.000
_cell.length_c   1.000
_cell.angle_alpha   90.00
_cell.angle_beta   90.00
_cell.angle_gamma   90.00
#
_symmetry.space_group_name_H-M   'P 1'
#
loop_
_entity.id
_entity.type
_entity.pdbx_description
1 polymer ?
#
loop_
_entity_poly.entity_id
_entity_poly.type
_entity_poly.pdbx_seq_one_letter_code
_entity_poly.pdbx_strand_id
1 'polypeptide(L)'
;EYDAVIHISVSAKLSSCYQNACLAAQEYANVSVIDSENICTGQGYLVLRAAKWAADGLTARNICMRLQNLANRVELSFVLNQLNYMAKSGRCSGVLAFGANILGIKPSLAIIDGELKVVRKYRGSLPICVGKYITDRLVERDDIEDSLVFISSCQPKPGCMEAVKAGLKKY
;
A
#
# COMPACT_ATOMS: atom_id res chain seq x y z
N GLU A 1 -8.63 25.26 16.52
CA GLU A 1 -8.74 25.61 15.10
C GLU A 1 -7.38 25.43 14.44
N TYR A 2 -7.35 24.93 13.20
CA TYR A 2 -6.13 24.70 12.43
C TYR A 2 -6.16 25.61 11.20
N ASP A 3 -5.02 26.18 10.83
CA ASP A 3 -4.88 27.02 9.65
C ASP A 3 -5.16 26.26 8.35
N ALA A 4 -4.80 24.98 8.31
CA ALA A 4 -5.07 24.10 7.19
C ALA A 4 -5.20 22.63 7.65
N VAL A 5 -6.01 21.86 6.92
CA VAL A 5 -6.20 20.43 7.11
C VAL A 5 -5.93 19.71 5.79
N ILE A 6 -5.11 18.66 5.83
CA ILE A 6 -4.87 17.79 4.68
C ILE A 6 -5.41 16.41 5.01
N HIS A 7 -6.50 16.01 4.34
CA HIS A 7 -7.07 14.68 4.43
C HIS A 7 -6.46 13.78 3.36
N ILE A 8 -5.77 12.72 3.76
CA ILE A 8 -5.18 11.73 2.84
C ILE A 8 -6.08 10.50 2.87
N SER A 9 -6.81 10.26 1.79
CA SER A 9 -7.78 9.18 1.67
C SER A 9 -7.16 7.90 1.11
N VAL A 10 -7.80 6.76 1.40
CA VAL A 10 -7.58 5.53 0.64
C VAL A 10 -7.89 5.77 -0.84
N SER A 11 -7.25 4.98 -1.73
CA SER A 11 -7.44 5.11 -3.18
C SER A 11 -8.91 5.25 -3.59
N ALA A 12 -9.18 6.24 -4.42
CA ALA A 12 -10.49 6.51 -5.01
C ALA A 12 -11.04 5.34 -5.83
N LYS A 13 -10.18 4.47 -6.34
CA LYS A 13 -10.56 3.26 -7.08
C LYS A 13 -10.96 2.09 -6.20
N LEU A 14 -10.64 2.14 -4.92
CA LEU A 14 -10.95 1.08 -3.95
C LEU A 14 -12.14 1.40 -3.06
N SER A 15 -12.46 2.69 -2.89
CA SER A 15 -13.53 3.13 -1.99
C SER A 15 -14.05 4.51 -2.41
N SER A 16 -15.33 4.78 -2.12
CA SER A 16 -15.93 6.12 -2.26
C SER A 16 -15.49 7.13 -1.18
N CYS A 17 -14.59 6.74 -0.27
CA CYS A 17 -14.12 7.63 0.79
C CYS A 17 -13.51 8.93 0.27
N TYR A 18 -12.71 8.84 -0.80
CA TYR A 18 -12.13 10.02 -1.44
C TYR A 18 -13.20 10.99 -1.95
N GLN A 19 -14.17 10.50 -2.73
CA GLN A 19 -15.26 11.33 -3.27
C GLN A 19 -16.09 11.96 -2.16
N ASN A 20 -16.42 11.18 -1.12
CA ASN A 20 -17.18 11.69 0.02
C ASN A 20 -16.40 12.77 0.79
N ALA A 21 -15.09 12.58 0.96
CA ALA A 21 -14.23 13.58 1.59
C ALA A 21 -14.15 14.86 0.75
N CYS A 22 -14.04 14.74 -0.58
CA CYS A 22 -14.07 15.90 -1.48
C CYS A 22 -15.38 16.69 -1.40
N LEU A 23 -16.52 15.98 -1.32
CA LEU A 23 -17.83 16.64 -1.15
C LEU A 23 -17.91 17.39 0.19
N ALA A 24 -17.50 16.75 1.27
CA ALA A 24 -17.50 17.39 2.60
C ALA A 24 -16.53 18.58 2.67
N ALA A 25 -15.40 18.50 1.99
CA ALA A 25 -14.39 19.57 1.99
C ALA A 25 -14.85 20.85 1.26
N GLN A 26 -15.89 20.78 0.41
CA GLN A 26 -16.42 21.97 -0.27
C GLN A 26 -16.95 23.04 0.67
N GLU A 27 -17.34 22.65 1.89
CA GLU A 27 -17.81 23.59 2.91
C GLU A 27 -16.67 24.29 3.67
N TYR A 28 -15.40 23.92 3.43
CA TYR A 28 -14.27 24.40 4.21
C TYR A 28 -13.11 24.86 3.31
N ALA A 29 -12.84 26.14 3.30
CA ALA A 29 -11.78 26.73 2.45
C ALA A 29 -10.36 26.28 2.79
N ASN A 30 -10.14 25.78 4.02
CA ASN A 30 -8.84 25.35 4.53
C ASN A 30 -8.62 23.84 4.52
N VAL A 31 -9.53 23.05 3.93
CA VAL A 31 -9.43 21.59 3.83
C VAL A 31 -9.02 21.18 2.43
N SER A 32 -7.96 20.39 2.34
CA SER A 32 -7.49 19.76 1.11
C SER A 32 -7.63 18.25 1.20
N VAL A 33 -8.08 17.61 0.12
CA VAL A 33 -8.24 16.15 0.06
C VAL A 33 -7.26 15.59 -0.98
N ILE A 34 -6.49 14.58 -0.58
CA ILE A 34 -5.50 13.89 -1.41
C ILE A 34 -5.93 12.43 -1.59
N ASP A 35 -5.99 11.98 -2.84
CA ASP A 35 -6.04 10.55 -3.15
C ASP A 35 -4.65 9.95 -2.92
N SER A 36 -4.53 8.98 -2.02
CA SER A 36 -3.25 8.30 -1.80
C SER A 36 -2.88 7.37 -2.95
N GLU A 37 -3.82 7.03 -3.82
CA GLU A 37 -3.69 5.94 -4.80
C GLU A 37 -3.21 4.62 -4.16
N ASN A 38 -3.38 4.49 -2.85
CA ASN A 38 -2.86 3.43 -2.00
C ASN A 38 -3.85 3.02 -0.92
N ILE A 39 -3.44 2.04 -0.09
CA ILE A 39 -4.14 1.58 1.11
C ILE A 39 -3.12 1.34 2.24
N CYS A 40 -3.61 1.13 3.45
CA CYS A 40 -2.82 0.64 4.59
C CYS A 40 -1.50 1.39 4.78
N THR A 41 -0.38 0.67 4.77
CA THR A 41 0.97 1.23 4.98
C THR A 41 1.44 2.14 3.85
N GLY A 42 0.97 1.94 2.60
CA GLY A 42 1.27 2.86 1.50
C GLY A 42 0.65 4.24 1.73
N GLN A 43 -0.63 4.29 2.12
CA GLN A 43 -1.27 5.53 2.57
C GLN A 43 -0.59 6.09 3.83
N GLY A 44 -0.23 5.23 4.80
CA GLY A 44 0.47 5.62 6.03
C GLY A 44 1.82 6.27 5.77
N TYR A 45 2.55 5.83 4.74
CA TYR A 45 3.80 6.47 4.33
C TYR A 45 3.58 7.91 3.89
N LEU A 46 2.55 8.17 3.09
CA LEU A 46 2.21 9.53 2.66
C LEU A 46 1.85 10.43 3.85
N VAL A 47 1.12 9.89 4.83
CA VAL A 47 0.79 10.63 6.08
C VAL A 47 2.06 10.99 6.84
N LEU A 48 3.00 10.07 7.00
CA LEU A 48 4.28 10.34 7.66
C LEU A 48 5.11 11.39 6.92
N ARG A 49 5.16 11.34 5.60
CA ARG A 49 5.87 12.34 4.79
C ARG A 49 5.22 13.72 4.94
N ALA A 50 3.88 13.78 4.89
CA ALA A 50 3.15 15.04 5.11
C ALA A 50 3.44 15.64 6.49
N ALA A 51 3.37 14.82 7.55
CA ALA A 51 3.66 15.27 8.91
C ALA A 51 5.10 15.78 9.06
N LYS A 52 6.08 15.09 8.46
CA LYS A 52 7.47 15.54 8.45
C LYS A 52 7.63 16.88 7.74
N TRP A 53 7.07 17.05 6.54
CA TRP A 53 7.14 18.31 5.82
C TRP A 53 6.43 19.46 6.54
N ALA A 54 5.34 19.17 7.26
CA ALA A 54 4.69 20.17 8.10
C ALA A 54 5.61 20.59 9.28
N ALA A 55 6.27 19.64 9.93
CA ALA A 55 7.23 19.92 10.99
C ALA A 55 8.46 20.70 10.47
N ASP A 56 8.86 20.48 9.22
CA ASP A 56 9.93 21.21 8.53
C ASP A 56 9.47 22.62 8.07
N GLY A 57 8.22 23.02 8.36
CA GLY A 57 7.68 24.36 8.08
C GLY A 57 7.14 24.57 6.66
N LEU A 58 6.89 23.51 5.89
CA LEU A 58 6.29 23.65 4.58
C LEU A 58 4.82 24.07 4.68
N THR A 59 4.39 24.91 3.74
CA THR A 59 2.97 25.30 3.65
C THR A 59 2.10 24.11 3.21
N ALA A 60 0.82 24.10 3.61
CA ALA A 60 -0.13 23.07 3.22
C ALA A 60 -0.20 22.88 1.70
N ARG A 61 -0.17 23.98 0.94
CA ARG A 61 -0.15 23.93 -0.54
C ARG A 61 1.06 23.15 -1.07
N ASN A 62 2.25 23.42 -0.55
CA ASN A 62 3.47 22.73 -0.96
C ASN A 62 3.44 21.25 -0.57
N ILE A 63 2.88 20.93 0.62
CA ILE A 63 2.69 19.55 1.07
C ILE A 63 1.75 18.81 0.12
N CYS A 64 0.59 19.40 -0.23
CA CYS A 64 -0.37 18.79 -1.17
C CYS A 64 0.27 18.49 -2.53
N MET A 65 1.01 19.44 -3.10
CA MET A 65 1.71 19.23 -4.39
C MET A 65 2.73 18.08 -4.29
N ARG A 66 3.49 18.01 -3.20
CA ARG A 66 4.46 16.92 -2.99
C ARG A 66 3.77 15.58 -2.79
N LEU A 67 2.64 15.53 -2.09
CA LEU A 67 1.86 14.32 -1.89
C LEU A 67 1.32 13.78 -3.22
N GLN A 68 0.75 14.62 -4.07
CA GLN A 68 0.26 14.24 -5.39
C GLN A 68 1.37 13.64 -6.27
N ASN A 69 2.57 14.23 -6.23
CA ASN A 69 3.72 13.71 -6.97
C ASN A 69 4.32 12.43 -6.37
N LEU A 70 4.09 12.18 -5.08
CA LEU A 70 4.62 11.01 -4.38
C LEU A 70 3.66 9.83 -4.43
N ALA A 71 2.35 10.05 -4.46
CA ALA A 71 1.33 9.02 -4.32
C ALA A 71 1.53 7.85 -5.30
N ASN A 72 1.77 8.14 -6.59
CA ASN A 72 1.99 7.15 -7.63
C ASN A 72 3.37 6.46 -7.59
N ARG A 73 4.28 6.93 -6.73
CA ARG A 73 5.62 6.36 -6.54
C ARG A 73 5.71 5.45 -5.31
N VAL A 74 4.68 5.45 -4.47
CA VAL A 74 4.62 4.59 -3.29
C VAL A 74 4.15 3.21 -3.69
N GLU A 75 5.03 2.24 -3.63
CA GLU A 75 4.72 0.85 -3.94
C GLU A 75 4.23 0.10 -2.71
N LEU A 76 3.02 -0.42 -2.78
CA LEU A 76 2.48 -1.35 -1.80
C LEU A 76 2.23 -2.71 -2.45
N SER A 77 2.74 -3.75 -1.81
CA SER A 77 2.45 -5.13 -2.21
C SER A 77 2.45 -6.06 -1.00
N PHE A 78 1.81 -7.21 -1.14
CA PHE A 78 1.71 -8.20 -0.07
C PHE A 78 1.44 -9.60 -0.60
N VAL A 79 1.70 -10.62 0.22
CA VAL A 79 1.40 -12.03 -0.07
C VAL A 79 0.24 -12.49 0.80
N LEU A 80 -0.73 -13.17 0.20
CA LEU A 80 -1.87 -13.75 0.91
C LEU A 80 -1.66 -15.24 1.17
N ASN A 81 -2.02 -15.65 2.39
CA ASN A 81 -2.08 -17.07 2.72
C ASN A 81 -3.32 -17.75 2.14
N GLN A 82 -4.45 -17.02 2.05
CA GLN A 82 -5.75 -17.48 1.56
C GLN A 82 -6.43 -16.36 0.77
N LEU A 83 -7.12 -16.74 -0.31
CA LEU A 83 -7.81 -15.80 -1.20
C LEU A 83 -9.27 -15.50 -0.84
N ASN A 84 -9.88 -16.34 0.00
CA ASN A 84 -11.33 -16.34 0.24
C ASN A 84 -11.86 -14.96 0.68
N TYR A 85 -11.14 -14.28 1.56
CA TYR A 85 -11.56 -12.96 2.05
C TYR A 85 -11.42 -11.88 0.97
N MET A 86 -10.35 -11.95 0.19
CA MET A 86 -10.10 -10.98 -0.88
C MET A 86 -11.12 -11.15 -2.02
N ALA A 87 -11.45 -12.38 -2.39
CA ALA A 87 -12.51 -12.67 -3.37
C ALA A 87 -13.87 -12.10 -2.93
N LYS A 88 -14.22 -12.27 -1.62
CA LYS A 88 -15.48 -11.76 -1.06
C LYS A 88 -15.52 -10.22 -0.98
N SER A 89 -14.38 -9.56 -0.89
CA SER A 89 -14.32 -8.09 -0.80
C SER A 89 -14.70 -7.40 -2.10
N GLY A 90 -14.60 -8.08 -3.25
CA GLY A 90 -14.88 -7.52 -4.57
C GLY A 90 -13.89 -6.43 -5.06
N ARG A 91 -12.81 -6.16 -4.32
CA ARG A 91 -11.83 -5.10 -4.64
C ARG A 91 -10.67 -5.57 -5.51
N CYS A 92 -10.61 -6.86 -5.81
CA CYS A 92 -9.58 -7.44 -6.70
C CYS A 92 -10.23 -8.40 -7.70
N SER A 93 -10.55 -7.91 -8.88
CA SER A 93 -11.21 -8.70 -9.94
C SER A 93 -10.39 -9.92 -10.38
N GLY A 94 -9.06 -9.79 -10.42
CA GLY A 94 -8.14 -10.87 -10.76
C GLY A 94 -8.17 -12.08 -9.80
N VAL A 95 -8.65 -11.89 -8.56
CA VAL A 95 -8.74 -12.98 -7.56
C VAL A 95 -9.86 -13.97 -7.91
N LEU A 96 -10.96 -13.52 -8.50
CA LEU A 96 -12.08 -14.37 -8.89
C LEU A 96 -11.68 -15.36 -10.00
N ALA A 97 -10.74 -14.98 -10.86
CA ALA A 97 -10.25 -15.85 -11.95
C ALA A 97 -9.41 -17.05 -11.45
N PHE A 98 -9.04 -17.08 -10.17
CA PHE A 98 -8.22 -18.17 -9.60
C PHE A 98 -9.01 -19.44 -9.25
N GLY A 99 -10.34 -19.37 -9.26
CA GLY A 99 -11.17 -20.50 -8.79
C GLY A 99 -10.93 -20.83 -7.29
N ALA A 100 -11.88 -21.47 -6.65
CA ALA A 100 -11.86 -21.73 -5.21
C ALA A 100 -10.80 -22.75 -4.74
N ASN A 101 -10.05 -23.41 -5.64
CA ASN A 101 -9.36 -24.68 -5.33
C ASN A 101 -7.90 -24.79 -5.75
N ILE A 102 -7.08 -23.74 -5.65
CA ILE A 102 -5.65 -23.93 -5.89
C ILE A 102 -4.93 -24.17 -4.57
N LEU A 103 -4.88 -25.42 -4.14
CA LEU A 103 -4.17 -25.87 -2.93
C LEU A 103 -2.67 -25.48 -3.03
N GLY A 104 -2.18 -24.79 -2.00
CA GLY A 104 -0.76 -24.49 -1.87
C GLY A 104 -0.25 -23.26 -2.66
N ILE A 105 -1.13 -22.53 -3.38
CA ILE A 105 -0.73 -21.27 -4.03
C ILE A 105 -0.92 -20.08 -3.09
N LYS A 106 0.10 -19.23 -3.05
CA LYS A 106 0.12 -17.95 -2.32
C LYS A 106 0.26 -16.81 -3.33
N PRO A 107 -0.81 -16.09 -3.63
CA PRO A 107 -0.72 -14.96 -4.54
C PRO A 107 -0.07 -13.76 -3.88
N SER A 108 0.70 -13.03 -4.64
CA SER A 108 1.14 -11.68 -4.32
C SER A 108 0.26 -10.69 -5.07
N LEU A 109 -0.19 -9.69 -4.33
CA LEU A 109 -0.95 -8.56 -4.83
C LEU A 109 -0.12 -7.29 -4.70
N ALA A 110 -0.38 -6.34 -5.58
CA ALA A 110 0.18 -4.99 -5.50
C ALA A 110 -0.90 -3.96 -5.81
N ILE A 111 -0.71 -2.74 -5.33
CA ILE A 111 -1.43 -1.59 -5.84
C ILE A 111 -0.73 -1.14 -7.13
N ILE A 112 -1.48 -1.09 -8.21
CA ILE A 112 -1.04 -0.60 -9.51
C ILE A 112 -2.12 0.36 -10.00
N ASP A 113 -1.74 1.61 -10.25
CA ASP A 113 -2.67 2.68 -10.64
C ASP A 113 -3.87 2.81 -9.69
N GLY A 114 -3.64 2.71 -8.38
CA GLY A 114 -4.68 2.80 -7.36
C GLY A 114 -5.58 1.57 -7.22
N GLU A 115 -5.37 0.49 -7.97
CA GLU A 115 -6.15 -0.74 -7.95
C GLU A 115 -5.37 -1.92 -7.39
N LEU A 116 -6.07 -2.87 -6.75
CA LEU A 116 -5.49 -4.14 -6.33
C LEU A 116 -5.39 -5.11 -7.50
N LYS A 117 -4.16 -5.50 -7.85
CA LYS A 117 -3.89 -6.47 -8.91
C LYS A 117 -3.07 -7.64 -8.40
N VAL A 118 -3.39 -8.86 -8.89
CA VAL A 118 -2.55 -10.04 -8.65
C VAL A 118 -1.34 -9.94 -9.57
N VAL A 119 -0.15 -9.87 -8.99
CA VAL A 119 1.10 -9.68 -9.76
C VAL A 119 1.91 -10.94 -9.89
N ARG A 120 1.87 -11.83 -8.89
CA ARG A 120 2.62 -13.09 -8.94
C ARG A 120 1.97 -14.20 -8.10
N LYS A 121 2.34 -15.43 -8.40
CA LYS A 121 1.86 -16.63 -7.70
C LYS A 121 3.06 -17.41 -7.17
N TYR A 122 3.04 -17.72 -5.88
CA TYR A 122 4.06 -18.57 -5.25
C TYR A 122 3.45 -19.90 -4.84
N ARG A 123 4.25 -20.95 -4.80
CA ARG A 123 3.85 -22.28 -4.34
C ARG A 123 4.74 -22.74 -3.19
N GLY A 124 4.12 -23.25 -2.14
CA GLY A 124 4.80 -23.77 -0.96
C GLY A 124 4.23 -23.25 0.35
N SER A 125 4.96 -23.45 1.45
CA SER A 125 4.60 -22.89 2.75
C SER A 125 4.71 -21.36 2.72
N LEU A 126 3.94 -20.68 3.57
CA LEU A 126 3.91 -19.22 3.58
C LEU A 126 5.30 -18.59 3.81
N PRO A 127 6.15 -19.05 4.75
CA PRO A 127 7.49 -18.49 4.94
C PRO A 127 8.37 -18.58 3.69
N ILE A 128 8.33 -19.73 2.99
CA ILE A 128 9.08 -19.93 1.74
C ILE A 128 8.58 -18.95 0.66
N CYS A 129 7.27 -18.79 0.54
CA CYS A 129 6.67 -17.87 -0.43
C CYS A 129 7.01 -16.41 -0.11
N VAL A 130 7.01 -16.04 1.18
CA VAL A 130 7.40 -14.70 1.63
C VAL A 130 8.87 -14.42 1.30
N GLY A 131 9.79 -15.37 1.55
CA GLY A 131 11.19 -15.19 1.19
C GLY A 131 11.40 -14.95 -0.30
N LYS A 132 10.75 -15.75 -1.16
CA LYS A 132 10.79 -15.56 -2.62
C LYS A 132 10.20 -14.21 -3.03
N TYR A 133 9.06 -13.86 -2.44
CA TYR A 133 8.40 -12.59 -2.70
C TYR A 133 9.31 -11.38 -2.40
N ILE A 134 9.98 -11.35 -1.24
CA ILE A 134 10.91 -10.27 -0.90
C ILE A 134 12.06 -10.20 -1.90
N THR A 135 12.65 -11.34 -2.23
CA THR A 135 13.71 -11.38 -3.26
C THR A 135 13.22 -10.82 -4.59
N ASP A 136 12.07 -11.26 -5.07
CA ASP A 136 11.50 -10.80 -6.36
C ASP A 136 11.13 -9.32 -6.38
N ARG A 137 10.87 -8.72 -5.20
CA ARG A 137 10.53 -7.29 -5.10
C ARG A 137 11.75 -6.38 -5.05
N LEU A 138 12.89 -6.92 -4.65
CA LEU A 138 14.11 -6.13 -4.40
C LEU A 138 15.23 -6.44 -5.39
N VAL A 139 15.25 -7.64 -5.99
CA VAL A 139 16.32 -8.05 -6.88
C VAL A 139 16.37 -7.14 -8.12
N GLU A 140 17.58 -6.75 -8.49
CA GLU A 140 17.84 -5.91 -9.69
C GLU A 140 17.11 -4.54 -9.68
N ARG A 141 16.81 -4.03 -8.47
CA ARG A 141 16.17 -2.72 -8.27
C ARG A 141 17.18 -1.74 -7.69
N ASP A 142 17.43 -0.64 -8.39
CA ASP A 142 18.26 0.49 -8.00
C ASP A 142 17.44 1.79 -7.78
N ASP A 143 16.14 1.71 -8.04
CA ASP A 143 15.19 2.82 -7.98
C ASP A 143 14.42 2.90 -6.65
N ILE A 144 14.73 2.02 -5.67
CA ILE A 144 14.05 1.96 -4.38
C ILE A 144 14.71 2.95 -3.40
N GLU A 145 13.91 3.84 -2.81
CA GLU A 145 14.34 4.60 -1.65
C GLU A 145 14.31 3.68 -0.41
N ASP A 146 15.47 3.35 0.13
CA ASP A 146 15.64 2.39 1.23
C ASP A 146 15.60 3.01 2.63
N SER A 147 15.43 4.33 2.72
CA SER A 147 15.43 5.06 4.00
C SER A 147 14.29 4.65 4.93
N LEU A 148 13.18 4.13 4.39
CA LEU A 148 12.04 3.68 5.17
C LEU A 148 11.24 2.60 4.44
N VAL A 149 11.17 1.42 5.03
CA VAL A 149 10.35 0.29 4.56
C VAL A 149 9.34 -0.09 5.63
N PHE A 150 8.05 -0.08 5.27
CA PHE A 150 6.98 -0.56 6.14
C PHE A 150 6.74 -2.04 5.96
N ILE A 151 6.70 -2.77 7.08
CA ILE A 151 6.32 -4.17 7.12
C ILE A 151 5.14 -4.32 8.05
N SER A 152 4.02 -4.84 7.54
CA SER A 152 2.85 -5.14 8.34
C SER A 152 2.38 -6.59 8.14
N SER A 153 1.80 -7.18 9.17
CA SER A 153 1.23 -8.52 9.11
C SER A 153 -0.01 -8.60 9.98
N CYS A 154 -1.11 -9.11 9.42
CA CYS A 154 -2.37 -9.26 10.16
C CYS A 154 -2.38 -10.47 11.10
N GLN A 155 -1.64 -11.52 10.80
CA GLN A 155 -1.48 -12.73 11.61
C GLN A 155 -0.13 -13.35 11.27
N PRO A 156 0.95 -12.90 11.92
CA PRO A 156 2.28 -13.38 11.59
C PRO A 156 2.38 -14.88 11.89
N LYS A 157 2.67 -15.67 10.86
CA LYS A 157 3.00 -17.09 11.04
C LYS A 157 4.48 -17.23 11.38
N PRO A 158 4.84 -18.21 12.23
CA PRO A 158 6.24 -18.50 12.51
C PRO A 158 7.07 -18.62 11.23
N GLY A 159 8.27 -18.05 11.21
CA GLY A 159 9.19 -18.05 10.08
C GLY A 159 8.93 -16.98 9.01
N CYS A 160 7.78 -16.29 9.01
CA CYS A 160 7.53 -15.25 8.01
C CYS A 160 8.37 -13.97 8.24
N MET A 161 8.44 -13.51 9.48
CA MET A 161 9.23 -12.32 9.81
C MET A 161 10.73 -12.56 9.64
N GLU A 162 11.20 -13.75 9.97
CA GLU A 162 12.58 -14.19 9.74
C GLU A 162 12.90 -14.20 8.25
N ALA A 163 11.99 -14.70 7.41
CA ALA A 163 12.14 -14.70 5.95
C ALA A 163 12.21 -13.26 5.39
N VAL A 164 11.37 -12.34 5.90
CA VAL A 164 11.42 -10.92 5.51
C VAL A 164 12.76 -10.31 5.91
N LYS A 165 13.16 -10.44 7.18
CA LYS A 165 14.44 -9.90 7.68
C LYS A 165 15.65 -10.46 6.92
N ALA A 166 15.64 -11.76 6.60
CA ALA A 166 16.71 -12.38 5.84
C ALA A 166 16.76 -11.88 4.38
N GLY A 167 15.62 -11.62 3.79
CA GLY A 167 15.52 -11.02 2.46
C GLY A 167 16.03 -9.58 2.44
N LEU A 168 15.58 -8.73 3.36
CA LEU A 168 15.98 -7.32 3.45
C LEU A 168 17.48 -7.12 3.75
N LYS A 169 18.11 -8.04 4.49
CA LYS A 169 19.56 -7.96 4.78
C LYS A 169 20.47 -8.18 3.57
N LYS A 170 19.94 -8.57 2.43
CA LYS A 170 20.70 -8.79 1.20
C LYS A 170 20.78 -7.53 0.33
N TYR A 171 20.03 -6.52 0.70
CA TYR A 171 19.91 -5.22 0.05
C TYR A 171 20.22 -4.08 1.01
#